data_637cc52c1009d9bdc417e3cc7995200d
#
_entry.id   637cc52c1009d9bdc417e3cc7995200d
#
_cell.length_a   1.000
_cell.length_b   1.000
_cell.length_c   1.000
_cell.angle_alpha   90.00
_cell.angle_beta   90.00
_cell.angle_gamma   90.00
#
_symmetry.space_group_name_H-M   'P 1'
#
loop_
_entity.id
_entity.type
_entity.pdbx_description
1 polymer ?
#
loop_
_entity_poly.entity_id
_entity_poly.type
_entity_poly.pdbx_seq_one_letter_code
_entity_poly.pdbx_strand_id
1 'polypeptide(L)'
;MLIIDKLVSDILINDYFIEIFDKCKIKSSSNSFQNQISLRFTRKEFIDSLRFADILSNSNNSNARNKAYQIITSLNTYYKDEPYYKTVSKSVFGKLGNFPAVSFLETKNLNNSVLPIFHQVELSSKQIIQRVPNSDNLYFTDSQYELFSKLSNSTEFSFSGPTSMGKSFLIKSFIKKVVKNSPPENICIVVPTRALINQFSIDLKKELSDLLEDYKYKVFTNSNVSELITEEVFNYIFVLTPERLISYISQDTNPKIGFLFIDEAHKLASNSDSRSITTYTAIEKVQKKYGNIKLYFSSPNVSNPEVFLNLFDRTSKNNSYSTDESPVTQNLYFVDLINKNIELHSKERVINLNKNNSFEK
;
A
#
# COMPACT_ATOMS: atom_id res chain seq x y z
N MET A 1 23.26 -1.49 16.44
CA MET A 1 23.16 -1.16 15.00
C MET A 1 23.77 -2.31 14.22
N LEU A 2 22.98 -3.00 13.42
CA LEU A 2 23.49 -4.12 12.60
C LEU A 2 24.52 -3.58 11.59
N ILE A 3 25.51 -4.38 11.23
CA ILE A 3 26.55 -3.99 10.25
C ILE A 3 25.93 -3.49 8.94
N ILE A 4 24.82 -4.10 8.54
CA ILE A 4 24.06 -3.70 7.35
C ILE A 4 23.49 -2.27 7.46
N ASP A 5 22.95 -1.88 8.62
CA ASP A 5 22.38 -0.53 8.79
C ASP A 5 23.44 0.57 8.67
N LYS A 6 24.64 0.30 9.19
CA LYS A 6 25.79 1.21 9.04
C LYS A 6 26.18 1.34 7.56
N LEU A 7 26.36 0.21 6.89
CA LEU A 7 26.72 0.19 5.45
C LEU A 7 25.68 0.94 4.60
N VAL A 8 24.38 0.72 4.87
CA VAL A 8 23.29 1.41 4.19
C VAL A 8 23.34 2.92 4.43
N SER A 9 23.59 3.35 5.68
CA SER A 9 23.74 4.78 5.99
C SER A 9 24.92 5.41 5.23
N ASP A 10 26.04 4.70 5.18
CA ASP A 10 27.23 5.16 4.45
C ASP A 10 26.97 5.25 2.93
N ILE A 11 26.24 4.30 2.36
CA ILE A 11 25.85 4.33 0.94
C ILE A 11 24.94 5.53 0.65
N LEU A 12 23.94 5.80 1.48
CA LEU A 12 22.96 6.86 1.25
C LEU A 12 23.57 8.27 1.18
N ILE A 13 24.72 8.49 1.81
CA ILE A 13 25.46 9.76 1.81
C ILE A 13 26.64 9.77 0.84
N ASN A 14 26.91 8.66 0.13
CA ASN A 14 28.06 8.54 -0.75
C ASN A 14 27.80 9.26 -2.08
N ASP A 15 28.68 10.16 -2.48
CA ASP A 15 28.54 10.98 -3.70
C ASP A 15 28.44 10.14 -4.97
N TYR A 16 29.21 9.05 -5.07
CA TYR A 16 29.18 8.15 -6.22
C TYR A 16 27.82 7.41 -6.32
N PHE A 17 27.29 6.95 -5.19
CA PHE A 17 25.94 6.38 -5.17
C PHE A 17 24.88 7.38 -5.61
N ILE A 18 24.99 8.59 -5.13
CA ILE A 18 24.07 9.69 -5.43
C ILE A 18 24.09 9.99 -6.95
N GLU A 19 25.28 10.08 -7.55
CA GLU A 19 25.43 10.28 -8.99
C GLU A 19 24.80 9.14 -9.82
N ILE A 20 25.08 7.89 -9.46
CA ILE A 20 24.48 6.72 -10.11
C ILE A 20 22.96 6.71 -9.98
N PHE A 21 22.44 7.01 -8.81
CA PHE A 21 21.02 7.03 -8.55
C PHE A 21 20.30 8.11 -9.38
N ASP A 22 20.92 9.29 -9.52
CA ASP A 22 20.39 10.34 -10.40
C ASP A 22 20.44 9.94 -11.87
N LYS A 23 21.52 9.31 -12.31
CA LYS A 23 21.58 8.74 -13.65
C LYS A 23 20.44 7.76 -13.92
N CYS A 24 20.09 6.90 -12.95
CA CYS A 24 18.95 5.99 -13.05
C CYS A 24 17.64 6.76 -13.24
N LYS A 25 17.42 7.81 -12.44
CA LYS A 25 16.21 8.64 -12.52
C LYS A 25 16.09 9.39 -13.85
N ILE A 26 17.17 10.04 -14.28
CA ILE A 26 17.19 10.79 -15.55
C ILE A 26 16.90 9.84 -16.71
N LYS A 27 17.53 8.66 -16.72
CA LYS A 27 17.35 7.68 -17.78
C LYS A 27 15.92 7.13 -17.84
N SER A 28 15.28 6.89 -16.69
CA SER A 28 13.88 6.49 -16.67
C SER A 28 12.95 7.58 -17.17
N SER A 29 13.28 8.86 -16.88
CA SER A 29 12.50 10.04 -17.28
C SER A 29 12.60 10.32 -18.78
N SER A 30 13.72 10.03 -19.43
CA SER A 30 13.93 10.28 -20.85
C SER A 30 12.91 9.55 -21.74
N ASN A 31 12.42 8.40 -21.30
CA ASN A 31 11.37 7.65 -21.99
C ASN A 31 10.02 8.39 -22.02
N SER A 32 9.73 9.20 -21.00
CA SER A 32 8.47 9.93 -20.90
C SER A 32 8.41 11.17 -21.79
N PHE A 33 9.57 11.73 -22.17
CA PHE A 33 9.65 12.99 -22.92
C PHE A 33 10.15 12.86 -24.35
N GLN A 34 10.31 11.65 -24.89
CA GLN A 34 10.86 11.39 -26.24
C GLN A 34 12.23 12.06 -26.52
N ASN A 35 12.82 12.70 -25.52
CA ASN A 35 14.17 13.25 -25.64
C ASN A 35 15.15 12.09 -25.49
N GLN A 36 15.88 11.80 -26.56
CA GLN A 36 17.01 10.86 -26.52
C GLN A 36 18.16 11.49 -25.71
N ILE A 37 18.01 11.50 -24.39
CA ILE A 37 19.15 11.73 -23.52
C ILE A 37 20.00 10.47 -23.63
N SER A 38 21.12 10.54 -24.34
CA SER A 38 22.01 9.42 -24.62
C SER A 38 22.85 9.02 -23.39
N LEU A 39 22.27 9.04 -22.21
CA LEU A 39 22.91 8.62 -20.96
C LEU A 39 23.20 7.12 -21.01
N ARG A 40 24.45 6.77 -21.30
CA ARG A 40 24.92 5.39 -21.26
C ARG A 40 25.56 5.12 -19.90
N PHE A 41 25.18 3.99 -19.29
CA PHE A 41 25.92 3.45 -18.16
C PHE A 41 27.17 2.73 -18.67
N THR A 42 28.31 2.99 -18.07
CA THR A 42 29.47 2.12 -18.22
C THR A 42 29.15 0.75 -17.60
N ARG A 43 29.90 -0.29 -18.00
CA ARG A 43 29.71 -1.63 -17.39
C ARG A 43 29.90 -1.62 -15.89
N LYS A 44 30.83 -0.81 -15.38
CA LYS A 44 31.06 -0.62 -13.95
C LYS A 44 29.85 0.00 -13.26
N GLU A 45 29.36 1.13 -13.75
CA GLU A 45 28.19 1.82 -13.18
C GLU A 45 26.95 0.93 -13.17
N PHE A 46 26.72 0.15 -14.21
CA PHE A 46 25.62 -0.81 -14.29
C PHE A 46 25.74 -1.87 -13.19
N ILE A 47 26.92 -2.48 -13.02
CA ILE A 47 27.14 -3.50 -11.99
C ILE A 47 27.01 -2.89 -10.60
N ASP A 48 27.57 -1.71 -10.36
CA ASP A 48 27.53 -1.03 -9.08
C ASP A 48 26.09 -0.59 -8.73
N SER A 49 25.29 -0.15 -9.72
CA SER A 49 23.86 0.11 -9.52
C SER A 49 23.13 -1.12 -8.97
N LEU A 50 23.37 -2.29 -9.52
CA LEU A 50 22.76 -3.55 -9.09
C LEU A 50 23.24 -3.97 -7.71
N ARG A 51 24.52 -3.78 -7.39
CA ARG A 51 25.09 -4.02 -6.05
C ARG A 51 24.48 -3.11 -5.00
N PHE A 52 24.34 -1.82 -5.31
CA PHE A 52 23.68 -0.88 -4.41
C PHE A 52 22.22 -1.29 -4.16
N ALA A 53 21.47 -1.64 -5.22
CA ALA A 53 20.10 -2.10 -5.06
C ALA A 53 20.01 -3.37 -4.18
N ASP A 54 20.93 -4.31 -4.36
CA ASP A 54 20.97 -5.54 -3.57
C ASP A 54 21.24 -5.26 -2.09
N ILE A 55 22.23 -4.40 -1.78
CA ILE A 55 22.57 -4.03 -0.39
C ILE A 55 21.41 -3.27 0.26
N LEU A 56 20.86 -2.24 -0.43
CA LEU A 56 19.79 -1.40 0.09
C LEU A 56 18.49 -2.19 0.34
N SER A 57 18.25 -3.24 -0.44
CA SER A 57 17.06 -4.11 -0.27
C SER A 57 17.07 -4.95 1.00
N ASN A 58 18.24 -5.14 1.62
CA ASN A 58 18.38 -5.86 2.90
C ASN A 58 18.12 -4.97 4.14
N SER A 59 17.91 -3.67 3.95
CA SER A 59 17.67 -2.73 5.04
C SER A 59 16.22 -2.73 5.50
N ASN A 60 16.00 -2.41 6.78
CA ASN A 60 14.68 -2.10 7.32
C ASN A 60 14.29 -0.62 7.10
N ASN A 61 15.19 0.19 6.55
CA ASN A 61 14.91 1.60 6.26
C ASN A 61 14.07 1.72 4.98
N SER A 62 12.86 2.27 5.09
CA SER A 62 11.93 2.43 3.96
C SER A 62 12.51 3.27 2.81
N ASN A 63 13.31 4.30 3.10
CA ASN A 63 13.95 5.11 2.07
C ASN A 63 14.99 4.30 1.29
N ALA A 64 15.81 3.49 1.97
CA ALA A 64 16.78 2.61 1.32
C ALA A 64 16.09 1.58 0.42
N ARG A 65 15.03 0.93 0.92
CA ARG A 65 14.22 -0.04 0.17
C ARG A 65 13.56 0.59 -1.06
N ASN A 66 13.01 1.79 -0.90
CA ASN A 66 12.44 2.55 -2.03
C ASN A 66 13.49 2.89 -3.10
N LYS A 67 14.72 3.27 -2.69
CA LYS A 67 15.80 3.52 -3.64
C LYS A 67 16.25 2.25 -4.36
N ALA A 68 16.34 1.11 -3.66
CA ALA A 68 16.60 -0.19 -4.29
C ALA A 68 15.57 -0.52 -5.38
N TYR A 69 14.29 -0.37 -5.05
CA TYR A 69 13.19 -0.55 -6.01
C TYR A 69 13.32 0.38 -7.22
N GLN A 70 13.59 1.67 -7.00
CA GLN A 70 13.74 2.66 -8.07
C GLN A 70 14.90 2.36 -9.01
N ILE A 71 16.05 1.92 -8.49
CA ILE A 71 17.19 1.52 -9.33
C ILE A 71 16.78 0.37 -10.24
N ILE A 72 16.22 -0.70 -9.70
CA ILE A 72 15.84 -1.88 -10.49
C ILE A 72 14.81 -1.52 -11.57
N THR A 73 13.77 -0.77 -11.21
CA THR A 73 12.72 -0.39 -12.16
C THR A 73 13.25 0.53 -13.26
N SER A 74 14.14 1.46 -12.93
CA SER A 74 14.77 2.37 -13.91
C SER A 74 15.65 1.64 -14.91
N LEU A 75 16.35 0.60 -14.49
CA LEU A 75 17.23 -0.20 -15.35
C LEU A 75 16.46 -1.18 -16.25
N ASN A 76 15.23 -1.55 -15.89
CA ASN A 76 14.46 -2.58 -16.58
C ASN A 76 14.30 -2.31 -18.08
N THR A 77 14.00 -1.08 -18.46
CA THR A 77 13.75 -0.71 -19.86
C THR A 77 14.95 -1.01 -20.77
N TYR A 78 16.16 -0.89 -20.25
CA TYR A 78 17.40 -0.98 -21.04
C TYR A 78 18.15 -2.28 -20.86
N TYR A 79 17.99 -2.96 -19.71
CA TYR A 79 18.79 -4.11 -19.33
C TYR A 79 17.96 -5.36 -19.01
N LYS A 80 16.66 -5.36 -19.35
CA LYS A 80 15.74 -6.49 -19.10
C LYS A 80 16.22 -7.84 -19.61
N ASP A 81 17.03 -7.85 -20.68
CA ASP A 81 17.53 -9.07 -21.33
C ASP A 81 18.91 -9.51 -20.81
N GLU A 82 19.60 -8.66 -20.06
CA GLU A 82 20.90 -8.98 -19.44
C GLU A 82 20.73 -10.04 -18.33
N PRO A 83 21.46 -11.18 -18.40
CA PRO A 83 21.32 -12.26 -17.40
C PRO A 83 21.59 -11.81 -15.98
N TYR A 84 22.60 -10.96 -15.77
CA TYR A 84 22.95 -10.46 -14.46
C TYR A 84 21.86 -9.57 -13.88
N TYR A 85 21.24 -8.70 -14.70
CA TYR A 85 20.08 -7.91 -14.30
C TYR A 85 18.91 -8.80 -13.87
N LYS A 86 18.58 -9.83 -14.66
CA LYS A 86 17.46 -10.74 -14.35
C LYS A 86 17.63 -11.42 -12.99
N THR A 87 18.82 -11.91 -12.69
CA THR A 87 19.11 -12.58 -11.42
C THR A 87 19.02 -11.62 -10.25
N VAL A 88 19.68 -10.45 -10.34
CA VAL A 88 19.71 -9.47 -9.25
C VAL A 88 18.34 -8.83 -9.04
N SER A 89 17.62 -8.48 -10.11
CA SER A 89 16.27 -7.89 -9.98
C SER A 89 15.29 -8.85 -9.30
N LYS A 90 15.33 -10.14 -9.63
CA LYS A 90 14.51 -11.16 -8.97
C LYS A 90 14.87 -11.28 -7.48
N SER A 91 16.17 -11.28 -7.14
CA SER A 91 16.63 -11.28 -5.75
C SER A 91 16.15 -10.04 -4.99
N VAL A 92 16.35 -8.86 -5.54
CA VAL A 92 15.94 -7.59 -4.93
C VAL A 92 14.43 -7.53 -4.70
N PHE A 93 13.61 -7.85 -5.70
CA PHE A 93 12.16 -7.87 -5.53
C PHE A 93 11.70 -8.90 -4.50
N GLY A 94 12.33 -10.07 -4.44
CA GLY A 94 12.08 -11.08 -3.41
C GLY A 94 12.38 -10.55 -1.99
N LYS A 95 13.52 -9.89 -1.81
CA LYS A 95 13.91 -9.25 -0.53
C LYS A 95 12.95 -8.13 -0.13
N LEU A 96 12.47 -7.35 -1.10
CA LEU A 96 11.47 -6.30 -0.89
C LEU A 96 10.05 -6.86 -0.68
N GLY A 97 9.83 -8.17 -0.85
CA GLY A 97 8.50 -8.77 -0.80
C GLY A 97 7.58 -8.35 -1.96
N ASN A 98 8.14 -7.83 -3.05
CA ASN A 98 7.34 -7.44 -4.22
C ASN A 98 7.10 -8.65 -5.15
N PHE A 99 6.26 -9.57 -4.71
CA PHE A 99 5.94 -10.80 -5.45
C PHE A 99 5.26 -10.57 -6.80
N PRO A 100 4.39 -9.56 -6.99
CA PRO A 100 3.88 -9.24 -8.32
C PRO A 100 4.99 -8.93 -9.34
N ALA A 101 6.04 -8.21 -8.92
CA ALA A 101 7.19 -7.95 -9.78
C ALA A 101 8.01 -9.22 -10.05
N VAL A 102 8.17 -10.10 -9.07
CA VAL A 102 8.83 -11.41 -9.26
C VAL A 102 8.07 -12.25 -10.29
N SER A 103 6.74 -12.38 -10.15
CA SER A 103 5.90 -13.13 -11.08
C SER A 103 5.93 -12.54 -12.49
N PHE A 104 5.93 -11.20 -12.61
CA PHE A 104 6.07 -10.54 -13.90
C PHE A 104 7.40 -10.84 -14.61
N LEU A 105 8.50 -10.90 -13.87
CA LEU A 105 9.81 -11.29 -14.40
C LEU A 105 9.84 -12.76 -14.83
N GLU A 106 9.15 -13.64 -14.12
CA GLU A 106 9.06 -15.06 -14.43
C GLU A 106 8.24 -15.34 -15.69
N THR A 107 7.10 -14.67 -15.85
CA THR A 107 6.23 -14.86 -17.03
C THR A 107 6.85 -14.35 -18.33
N LYS A 108 7.63 -13.26 -18.26
CA LYS A 108 8.30 -12.70 -19.45
C LYS A 108 9.63 -13.35 -19.79
N ASN A 109 10.25 -14.04 -18.84
CA ASN A 109 11.56 -14.65 -19.01
C ASN A 109 11.43 -16.18 -19.04
N LEU A 110 11.07 -16.73 -20.19
CA LEU A 110 11.07 -18.17 -20.48
C LEU A 110 12.44 -18.88 -20.29
N ASN A 111 13.50 -18.13 -19.94
CA ASN A 111 14.84 -18.69 -19.71
C ASN A 111 15.27 -18.44 -18.26
N ASN A 112 15.31 -19.49 -17.53
CA ASN A 112 15.89 -19.88 -16.25
C ASN A 112 17.01 -18.96 -15.67
N SER A 113 16.66 -17.76 -15.17
CA SER A 113 17.55 -17.13 -14.20
C SER A 113 17.37 -17.86 -12.86
N VAL A 114 18.26 -18.82 -12.61
CA VAL A 114 18.23 -19.58 -11.36
C VAL A 114 18.83 -18.71 -10.26
N LEU A 115 18.01 -18.35 -9.28
CA LEU A 115 18.52 -17.72 -8.05
C LEU A 115 19.45 -18.70 -7.30
N PRO A 116 20.47 -18.20 -6.59
CA PRO A 116 21.21 -19.02 -5.64
C PRO A 116 20.25 -19.69 -4.64
N ILE A 117 20.57 -20.91 -4.20
CA ILE A 117 19.66 -21.77 -3.43
C ILE A 117 19.13 -21.08 -2.17
N PHE A 118 19.97 -20.31 -1.46
CA PHE A 118 19.56 -19.56 -0.28
C PHE A 118 18.51 -18.50 -0.58
N HIS A 119 18.63 -17.79 -1.70
CA HIS A 119 17.65 -16.79 -2.14
C HIS A 119 16.34 -17.46 -2.61
N GLN A 120 16.40 -18.67 -3.17
CA GLN A 120 15.19 -19.43 -3.49
C GLN A 120 14.43 -19.85 -2.24
N VAL A 121 15.14 -20.34 -1.23
CA VAL A 121 14.56 -20.73 0.06
C VAL A 121 13.96 -19.50 0.76
N GLU A 122 14.66 -18.37 0.78
CA GLU A 122 14.17 -17.13 1.37
C GLU A 122 12.88 -16.67 0.68
N LEU A 123 12.87 -16.63 -0.66
CA LEU A 123 11.71 -16.23 -1.45
C LEU A 123 10.51 -17.15 -1.18
N SER A 124 10.72 -18.47 -1.22
CA SER A 124 9.67 -19.45 -0.98
C SER A 124 9.12 -19.36 0.45
N SER A 125 9.99 -19.17 1.44
CA SER A 125 9.58 -19.01 2.84
C SER A 125 8.73 -17.76 3.03
N LYS A 126 9.14 -16.62 2.44
CA LYS A 126 8.34 -15.40 2.46
C LYS A 126 6.99 -15.58 1.77
N GLN A 127 6.94 -16.24 0.63
CA GLN A 127 5.68 -16.52 -0.07
C GLN A 127 4.71 -17.35 0.78
N ILE A 128 5.20 -18.34 1.53
CA ILE A 128 4.36 -19.15 2.42
C ILE A 128 3.81 -18.28 3.56
N ILE A 129 4.66 -17.46 4.20
CA ILE A 129 4.31 -16.64 5.36
C ILE A 129 3.36 -15.48 4.95
N GLN A 130 3.63 -14.84 3.81
CA GLN A 130 2.93 -13.63 3.36
C GLN A 130 1.76 -13.93 2.43
N ARG A 131 1.32 -15.18 2.37
CA ARG A 131 0.19 -15.58 1.54
C ARG A 131 -1.10 -14.89 2.01
N VAL A 132 -1.84 -14.32 1.07
CA VAL A 132 -3.14 -13.69 1.36
C VAL A 132 -4.15 -14.76 1.75
N PRO A 133 -4.92 -14.57 2.83
CA PRO A 133 -5.97 -15.51 3.21
C PRO A 133 -6.94 -15.79 2.07
N ASN A 134 -7.24 -17.08 1.86
CA ASN A 134 -8.17 -17.54 0.82
C ASN A 134 -7.78 -17.15 -0.62
N SER A 135 -6.49 -17.15 -0.90
CA SER A 135 -5.97 -16.93 -2.25
C SER A 135 -4.83 -17.91 -2.53
N ASP A 136 -4.81 -18.49 -3.73
CA ASP A 136 -3.76 -19.44 -4.09
C ASP A 136 -2.49 -18.77 -4.59
N ASN A 137 -2.60 -17.58 -5.19
CA ASN A 137 -1.49 -16.94 -5.90
C ASN A 137 -1.28 -15.45 -5.54
N LEU A 138 -1.87 -14.99 -4.43
CA LEU A 138 -1.67 -13.62 -3.96
C LEU A 138 -0.85 -13.60 -2.68
N TYR A 139 0.09 -12.69 -2.63
CA TYR A 139 1.00 -12.51 -1.50
C TYR A 139 1.02 -11.03 -1.10
N PHE A 140 1.10 -10.79 0.20
CA PHE A 140 1.34 -9.45 0.74
C PHE A 140 2.79 -9.04 0.49
N THR A 141 3.02 -7.75 0.27
CA THR A 141 4.36 -7.18 0.42
C THR A 141 4.78 -7.18 1.87
N ASP A 142 6.06 -6.92 2.17
CA ASP A 142 6.55 -6.91 3.56
C ASP A 142 5.75 -5.95 4.43
N SER A 143 5.55 -4.70 3.97
CA SER A 143 4.78 -3.69 4.71
C SER A 143 3.29 -4.02 4.80
N GLN A 144 2.71 -4.63 3.76
CA GLN A 144 1.32 -5.10 3.81
C GLN A 144 1.13 -6.26 4.80
N TYR A 145 2.08 -7.20 4.86
CA TYR A 145 2.02 -8.32 5.78
C TYR A 145 2.15 -7.86 7.24
N GLU A 146 3.10 -6.96 7.51
CA GLU A 146 3.27 -6.39 8.85
C GLU A 146 1.99 -5.68 9.31
N LEU A 147 1.42 -4.83 8.44
CA LEU A 147 0.18 -4.13 8.70
C LEU A 147 -0.99 -5.11 8.91
N PHE A 148 -1.14 -6.11 8.04
CA PHE A 148 -2.20 -7.11 8.15
C PHE A 148 -2.10 -7.92 9.45
N SER A 149 -0.89 -8.26 9.86
CA SER A 149 -0.62 -8.97 11.12
C SER A 149 -1.05 -8.13 12.33
N LYS A 150 -0.64 -6.85 12.39
CA LYS A 150 -1.03 -5.93 13.46
C LYS A 150 -2.54 -5.69 13.49
N LEU A 151 -3.14 -5.39 12.34
CA LEU A 151 -4.58 -5.20 12.17
C LEU A 151 -5.37 -6.43 12.67
N SER A 152 -4.88 -7.63 12.33
CA SER A 152 -5.52 -8.90 12.67
C SER A 152 -5.51 -9.25 14.16
N ASN A 153 -4.61 -8.66 14.92
CA ASN A 153 -4.43 -8.92 16.35
C ASN A 153 -4.96 -7.77 17.23
N SER A 154 -5.58 -6.76 16.63
CA SER A 154 -6.08 -5.58 17.34
C SER A 154 -7.60 -5.49 17.24
N THR A 155 -8.25 -4.98 18.28
CA THR A 155 -9.69 -4.64 18.29
C THR A 155 -9.94 -3.19 17.88
N GLU A 156 -8.89 -2.39 17.88
CA GLU A 156 -8.86 -1.00 17.43
C GLU A 156 -7.51 -0.73 16.78
N PHE A 157 -7.51 -0.09 15.62
CA PHE A 157 -6.27 0.12 14.90
C PHE A 157 -6.36 1.29 13.92
N SER A 158 -5.30 2.08 13.83
CA SER A 158 -5.20 3.16 12.87
C SER A 158 -3.95 3.03 12.02
N PHE A 159 -4.10 3.13 10.70
CA PHE A 159 -2.98 2.96 9.80
C PHE A 159 -2.93 3.98 8.68
N SER A 160 -1.72 4.27 8.27
CA SER A 160 -1.43 5.20 7.20
C SER A 160 -0.35 4.66 6.26
N GLY A 161 -0.48 5.02 5.00
CA GLY A 161 0.50 4.69 3.97
C GLY A 161 0.15 5.31 2.64
N PRO A 162 1.06 5.29 1.66
CA PRO A 162 0.82 5.83 0.32
C PRO A 162 -0.48 5.27 -0.30
N THR A 163 -1.10 6.03 -1.20
CA THR A 163 -2.31 5.56 -1.91
C THR A 163 -2.07 4.27 -2.68
N SER A 164 -0.86 4.09 -3.20
CA SER A 164 -0.41 2.89 -3.93
C SER A 164 -0.12 1.66 -3.06
N MET A 165 -0.13 1.79 -1.73
CA MET A 165 0.11 0.67 -0.79
C MET A 165 -0.94 -0.43 -0.88
N GLY A 166 -2.15 -0.13 -1.40
CA GLY A 166 -3.23 -1.10 -1.46
C GLY A 166 -4.05 -1.20 -0.17
N LYS A 167 -4.31 -0.08 0.50
CA LYS A 167 -5.12 -0.03 1.75
C LYS A 167 -6.47 -0.74 1.62
N SER A 168 -7.21 -0.48 0.53
CA SER A 168 -8.50 -1.14 0.27
C SER A 168 -8.36 -2.66 0.09
N PHE A 169 -7.26 -3.12 -0.52
CA PHE A 169 -6.95 -4.54 -0.63
C PHE A 169 -6.72 -5.18 0.76
N LEU A 170 -6.01 -4.49 1.65
CA LEU A 170 -5.79 -4.95 3.03
C LEU A 170 -7.09 -5.02 3.83
N ILE A 171 -7.96 -4.01 3.72
CA ILE A 171 -9.28 -4.00 4.37
C ILE A 171 -10.11 -5.18 3.85
N LYS A 172 -10.17 -5.41 2.54
CA LYS A 172 -10.90 -6.54 1.96
C LYS A 172 -10.32 -7.89 2.40
N SER A 173 -9.00 -8.02 2.48
CA SER A 173 -8.33 -9.23 2.98
C SER A 173 -8.64 -9.49 4.47
N PHE A 174 -8.73 -8.42 5.27
CA PHE A 174 -9.14 -8.52 6.66
C PHE A 174 -10.62 -8.93 6.79
N ILE A 175 -11.51 -8.38 5.97
CA ILE A 175 -12.92 -8.78 5.92
C ILE A 175 -13.06 -10.26 5.58
N LYS A 176 -12.28 -10.79 4.63
CA LYS A 176 -12.23 -12.25 4.33
C LYS A 176 -11.92 -13.08 5.58
N LYS A 177 -11.01 -12.60 6.41
CA LYS A 177 -10.67 -13.25 7.68
C LYS A 177 -11.82 -13.16 8.67
N VAL A 178 -12.46 -11.99 8.82
CA VAL A 178 -13.56 -11.76 9.77
C VAL A 178 -14.79 -12.57 9.42
N VAL A 179 -15.16 -12.65 8.14
CA VAL A 179 -16.30 -13.42 7.64
C VAL A 179 -16.23 -14.90 8.04
N LYS A 180 -15.02 -15.47 8.09
CA LYS A 180 -14.79 -16.86 8.51
C LYS A 180 -14.80 -17.09 10.03
N ASN A 181 -14.76 -16.03 10.82
CA ASN A 181 -14.74 -16.16 12.28
C ASN A 181 -16.11 -16.56 12.84
N SER A 182 -16.09 -17.24 13.96
CA SER A 182 -17.28 -17.59 14.73
C SER A 182 -17.13 -17.03 16.16
N PRO A 183 -18.13 -16.32 16.70
CA PRO A 183 -19.43 -15.99 16.11
C PRO A 183 -19.31 -14.93 15.01
N PRO A 184 -20.21 -14.96 14.00
CA PRO A 184 -20.23 -13.98 12.92
C PRO A 184 -20.67 -12.60 13.42
N GLU A 185 -20.05 -11.55 12.90
CA GLU A 185 -20.34 -10.16 13.28
C GLU A 185 -20.57 -9.29 12.04
N ASN A 186 -21.48 -8.33 12.14
CA ASN A 186 -21.71 -7.37 11.06
C ASN A 186 -20.57 -6.36 10.96
N ILE A 187 -20.21 -6.02 9.72
CA ILE A 187 -19.11 -5.12 9.38
C ILE A 187 -19.68 -3.87 8.72
N CYS A 188 -19.23 -2.70 9.13
CA CYS A 188 -19.55 -1.44 8.46
C CYS A 188 -18.28 -0.75 7.97
N ILE A 189 -18.27 -0.36 6.70
CA ILE A 189 -17.20 0.38 6.05
C ILE A 189 -17.75 1.75 5.69
N VAL A 190 -17.15 2.79 6.23
CA VAL A 190 -17.51 4.18 5.97
C VAL A 190 -16.57 4.74 4.92
N VAL A 191 -17.14 5.18 3.81
CA VAL A 191 -16.42 5.80 2.69
C VAL A 191 -16.91 7.22 2.46
N PRO A 192 -16.05 8.15 2.00
CA PRO A 192 -16.41 9.57 1.95
C PRO A 192 -17.41 9.93 0.87
N THR A 193 -17.62 9.11 -0.17
CA THR A 193 -18.49 9.45 -1.31
C THR A 193 -19.36 8.30 -1.77
N ARG A 194 -20.49 8.63 -2.42
CA ARG A 194 -21.39 7.63 -3.03
C ARG A 194 -20.72 6.84 -4.17
N ALA A 195 -19.81 7.45 -4.91
CA ALA A 195 -19.05 6.76 -5.96
C ALA A 195 -18.20 5.63 -5.36
N LEU A 196 -17.54 5.88 -4.22
CA LEU A 196 -16.76 4.86 -3.52
C LEU A 196 -17.63 3.76 -2.91
N ILE A 197 -18.87 4.04 -2.50
CA ILE A 197 -19.81 2.99 -2.10
C ILE A 197 -19.98 1.97 -3.22
N ASN A 198 -20.32 2.44 -4.43
CA ASN A 198 -20.56 1.56 -5.57
C ASN A 198 -19.31 0.75 -5.92
N GLN A 199 -18.16 1.42 -6.02
CA GLN A 199 -16.89 0.76 -6.31
C GLN A 199 -16.56 -0.33 -5.26
N PHE A 200 -16.57 0.04 -3.98
CA PHE A 200 -16.20 -0.86 -2.89
C PHE A 200 -17.18 -2.04 -2.77
N SER A 201 -18.49 -1.80 -2.95
CA SER A 201 -19.50 -2.86 -2.89
C SER A 201 -19.41 -3.84 -4.05
N ILE A 202 -19.12 -3.38 -5.27
CA ILE A 202 -18.90 -4.23 -6.44
C ILE A 202 -17.65 -5.09 -6.23
N ASP A 203 -16.56 -4.48 -5.79
CA ASP A 203 -15.31 -5.19 -5.51
C ASP A 203 -15.48 -6.26 -4.43
N LEU A 204 -16.18 -5.95 -3.31
CA LEU A 204 -16.48 -6.92 -2.25
C LEU A 204 -17.29 -8.10 -2.78
N LYS A 205 -18.38 -7.83 -3.51
CA LYS A 205 -19.24 -8.89 -4.08
C LYS A 205 -18.46 -9.80 -5.01
N LYS A 206 -17.58 -9.22 -5.85
CA LYS A 206 -16.76 -9.97 -6.79
C LYS A 206 -15.67 -10.80 -6.11
N GLU A 207 -14.95 -10.20 -5.15
CA GLU A 207 -13.81 -10.84 -4.52
C GLU A 207 -14.17 -11.82 -3.39
N LEU A 208 -15.36 -11.68 -2.83
CA LEU A 208 -15.83 -12.50 -1.72
C LEU A 208 -17.05 -13.39 -2.09
N SER A 209 -17.42 -13.52 -3.38
CA SER A 209 -18.63 -14.23 -3.82
C SER A 209 -18.86 -15.54 -3.05
N ASP A 210 -17.89 -16.43 -3.10
CA ASP A 210 -17.98 -17.78 -2.49
C ASP A 210 -18.11 -17.71 -0.96
N LEU A 211 -17.35 -16.80 -0.33
CA LEU A 211 -17.41 -16.60 1.13
C LEU A 211 -18.73 -15.99 1.58
N LEU A 212 -19.32 -15.11 0.79
CA LEU A 212 -20.62 -14.50 1.11
C LEU A 212 -21.74 -15.52 1.12
N GLU A 213 -21.72 -16.49 0.20
CA GLU A 213 -22.67 -17.61 0.16
C GLU A 213 -22.42 -18.58 1.31
N ASP A 214 -21.19 -19.10 1.44
CA ASP A 214 -20.81 -20.12 2.43
C ASP A 214 -21.10 -19.69 3.88
N TYR A 215 -20.86 -18.40 4.18
CA TYR A 215 -20.99 -17.85 5.55
C TYR A 215 -22.26 -17.00 5.75
N LYS A 216 -23.17 -17.00 4.78
CA LYS A 216 -24.45 -16.26 4.80
C LYS A 216 -24.26 -14.77 5.12
N TYR A 217 -23.40 -14.09 4.35
CA TYR A 217 -23.24 -12.64 4.41
C TYR A 217 -23.88 -11.96 3.20
N LYS A 218 -24.43 -10.76 3.43
CA LYS A 218 -24.95 -9.88 2.37
C LYS A 218 -24.26 -8.51 2.41
N VAL A 219 -23.91 -7.98 1.24
CA VAL A 219 -23.35 -6.62 1.11
C VAL A 219 -24.46 -5.61 0.88
N PHE A 220 -24.58 -4.64 1.78
CA PHE A 220 -25.60 -3.60 1.78
C PHE A 220 -25.02 -2.20 1.67
N THR A 221 -25.75 -1.33 0.94
CA THR A 221 -25.37 0.07 0.73
C THR A 221 -26.41 1.06 1.23
N ASN A 222 -27.55 0.59 1.73
CA ASN A 222 -28.65 1.39 2.25
C ASN A 222 -28.63 1.44 3.79
N SER A 223 -29.23 2.50 4.34
CA SER A 223 -29.33 2.69 5.80
C SER A 223 -30.50 1.94 6.45
N ASN A 224 -31.48 1.49 5.67
CA ASN A 224 -32.65 0.75 6.15
C ASN A 224 -32.56 -0.71 5.70
N VAL A 225 -32.47 -1.63 6.66
CA VAL A 225 -32.40 -3.08 6.43
C VAL A 225 -33.73 -3.77 6.76
N SER A 226 -34.62 -3.12 7.52
CA SER A 226 -35.87 -3.71 8.03
C SER A 226 -36.81 -4.19 6.91
N GLU A 227 -36.74 -3.60 5.71
CA GLU A 227 -37.55 -4.01 4.54
C GLU A 227 -37.06 -5.29 3.86
N LEU A 228 -35.90 -5.80 4.27
CA LEU A 228 -35.18 -6.90 3.60
C LEU A 228 -34.99 -8.11 4.51
N ILE A 229 -35.60 -8.11 5.69
CA ILE A 229 -35.58 -9.25 6.61
C ILE A 229 -36.39 -10.38 5.97
N THR A 230 -35.66 -11.34 5.42
CA THR A 230 -36.20 -12.64 4.97
C THR A 230 -36.20 -13.60 6.16
N GLU A 231 -36.91 -14.73 6.04
CA GLU A 231 -36.91 -15.79 7.08
C GLU A 231 -35.51 -16.36 7.36
N GLU A 232 -34.56 -16.17 6.43
CA GLU A 232 -33.17 -16.58 6.60
C GLU A 232 -32.35 -15.53 7.37
N VAL A 233 -31.57 -15.99 8.34
CA VAL A 233 -30.66 -15.16 9.12
C VAL A 233 -29.38 -14.92 8.33
N PHE A 234 -29.10 -13.67 8.01
CA PHE A 234 -27.87 -13.23 7.35
C PHE A 234 -27.09 -12.28 8.25
N ASN A 235 -25.76 -12.28 8.06
CA ASN A 235 -24.89 -11.22 8.53
C ASN A 235 -24.64 -10.21 7.41
N TYR A 236 -24.21 -9.03 7.75
CA TYR A 236 -24.15 -7.93 6.80
C TYR A 236 -22.79 -7.26 6.75
N ILE A 237 -22.38 -6.89 5.54
CA ILE A 237 -21.28 -5.97 5.29
C ILE A 237 -21.89 -4.69 4.72
N PHE A 238 -21.93 -3.66 5.54
CA PHE A 238 -22.45 -2.34 5.16
C PHE A 238 -21.35 -1.50 4.54
N VAL A 239 -21.63 -0.86 3.39
CA VAL A 239 -20.77 0.17 2.81
C VAL A 239 -21.58 1.46 2.74
N LEU A 240 -21.25 2.41 3.61
CA LEU A 240 -22.08 3.60 3.86
C LEU A 240 -21.24 4.87 3.77
N THR A 241 -21.90 6.03 3.53
CA THR A 241 -21.33 7.34 3.84
C THR A 241 -21.60 7.69 5.30
N PRO A 242 -20.92 8.70 5.90
CA PRO A 242 -21.19 9.16 7.25
C PRO A 242 -22.67 9.49 7.50
N GLU A 243 -23.32 10.16 6.55
CA GLU A 243 -24.73 10.54 6.63
C GLU A 243 -25.65 9.30 6.66
N ARG A 244 -25.36 8.30 5.81
CA ARG A 244 -26.09 7.03 5.81
C ARG A 244 -25.87 6.23 7.09
N LEU A 245 -24.67 6.28 7.67
CA LEU A 245 -24.38 5.66 8.95
C LEU A 245 -25.17 6.30 10.07
N ILE A 246 -25.31 7.64 10.12
CA ILE A 246 -26.17 8.32 11.09
C ILE A 246 -27.63 7.87 10.93
N SER A 247 -28.14 7.82 9.72
CA SER A 247 -29.49 7.33 9.44
C SER A 247 -29.67 5.87 9.88
N TYR A 248 -28.66 5.01 9.63
CA TYR A 248 -28.65 3.61 10.05
C TYR A 248 -28.78 3.46 11.57
N ILE A 249 -27.98 4.23 12.32
CA ILE A 249 -27.95 4.15 13.80
C ILE A 249 -29.26 4.66 14.43
N SER A 250 -29.91 5.61 13.77
CA SER A 250 -31.17 6.18 14.25
C SER A 250 -32.34 5.18 14.23
N GLN A 251 -32.16 4.05 13.57
CA GLN A 251 -33.16 2.97 13.51
C GLN A 251 -32.77 1.84 14.47
N ASP A 252 -33.58 1.59 15.47
CA ASP A 252 -33.30 0.57 16.50
C ASP A 252 -33.49 -0.87 15.98
N THR A 253 -34.25 -1.03 14.89
CA THR A 253 -34.49 -2.31 14.22
C THR A 253 -33.30 -2.82 13.42
N ASN A 254 -32.32 -1.94 13.11
CA ASN A 254 -31.16 -2.32 12.35
C ASN A 254 -30.19 -3.22 13.15
N PRO A 255 -29.56 -4.22 12.50
CA PRO A 255 -28.63 -5.14 13.16
C PRO A 255 -27.44 -4.42 13.81
N LYS A 256 -26.95 -4.96 14.93
CA LYS A 256 -25.77 -4.41 15.61
C LYS A 256 -24.53 -4.53 14.71
N ILE A 257 -23.72 -3.46 14.69
CA ILE A 257 -22.41 -3.44 14.02
C ILE A 257 -21.34 -3.88 15.03
N GLY A 258 -20.50 -4.85 14.65
CA GLY A 258 -19.35 -5.31 15.43
C GLY A 258 -18.02 -4.67 15.03
N PHE A 259 -17.85 -4.41 13.72
CA PHE A 259 -16.63 -3.80 13.14
C PHE A 259 -16.99 -2.52 12.41
N LEU A 260 -16.24 -1.44 12.68
CA LEU A 260 -16.38 -0.18 11.99
C LEU A 260 -15.03 0.24 11.36
N PHE A 261 -14.99 0.31 10.03
CA PHE A 261 -13.87 0.81 9.26
C PHE A 261 -14.17 2.21 8.74
N ILE A 262 -13.24 3.13 8.94
CA ILE A 262 -13.30 4.50 8.40
C ILE A 262 -12.20 4.64 7.35
N ASP A 263 -12.59 4.68 6.10
CA ASP A 263 -11.65 4.94 5.01
C ASP A 263 -11.47 6.45 4.79
N GLU A 264 -10.28 6.85 4.33
CA GLU A 264 -9.89 8.26 4.15
C GLU A 264 -10.03 9.10 5.45
N ALA A 265 -9.61 8.54 6.59
CA ALA A 265 -9.77 9.13 7.92
C ALA A 265 -9.10 10.52 8.08
N HIS A 266 -8.14 10.89 7.23
CA HIS A 266 -7.54 12.23 7.22
C HIS A 266 -8.59 13.35 7.03
N LYS A 267 -9.74 13.05 6.44
CA LYS A 267 -10.84 13.99 6.30
C LYS A 267 -11.49 14.38 7.63
N LEU A 268 -11.31 13.59 8.69
CA LEU A 268 -11.72 13.96 10.05
C LEU A 268 -10.96 15.17 10.60
N ALA A 269 -9.71 15.36 10.18
CA ALA A 269 -8.86 16.45 10.62
C ALA A 269 -8.95 17.72 9.72
N SER A 270 -9.82 17.69 8.68
CA SER A 270 -9.97 18.82 7.77
C SER A 270 -10.87 19.90 8.40
N ASN A 271 -10.29 21.07 8.65
CA ASN A 271 -11.01 22.23 9.18
C ASN A 271 -11.99 22.89 8.18
N SER A 272 -11.86 22.58 6.89
CA SER A 272 -12.63 23.22 5.81
C SER A 272 -13.82 22.36 5.31
N ASP A 273 -13.95 21.11 5.74
CA ASP A 273 -14.98 20.21 5.25
C ASP A 273 -16.05 19.96 6.33
N SER A 274 -17.28 20.40 6.08
CA SER A 274 -18.44 20.13 6.95
C SER A 274 -18.68 18.63 7.19
N ARG A 275 -18.16 17.77 6.31
CA ARG A 275 -18.24 16.31 6.44
C ARG A 275 -17.36 15.76 7.56
N SER A 276 -16.33 16.48 7.99
CA SER A 276 -15.50 16.09 9.14
C SER A 276 -16.36 15.96 10.39
N ILE A 277 -17.21 16.96 10.66
CA ILE A 277 -18.14 16.99 11.80
C ILE A 277 -19.17 15.85 11.68
N THR A 278 -19.71 15.63 10.46
CA THR A 278 -20.68 14.56 10.22
C THR A 278 -20.06 13.18 10.49
N THR A 279 -18.82 12.98 10.02
CA THR A 279 -18.09 11.71 10.23
C THR A 279 -17.78 11.50 11.71
N TYR A 280 -17.30 12.52 12.39
CA TYR A 280 -17.06 12.48 13.84
C TYR A 280 -18.33 12.10 14.60
N THR A 281 -19.43 12.82 14.34
CA THR A 281 -20.73 12.56 14.98
C THR A 281 -21.26 11.15 14.70
N ALA A 282 -21.07 10.64 13.48
CA ALA A 282 -21.46 9.29 13.13
C ALA A 282 -20.72 8.24 13.98
N ILE A 283 -19.40 8.36 14.08
CA ILE A 283 -18.57 7.44 14.85
C ILE A 283 -18.91 7.51 16.35
N GLU A 284 -19.05 8.73 16.90
CA GLU A 284 -19.42 8.92 18.31
C GLU A 284 -20.77 8.27 18.64
N LYS A 285 -21.77 8.44 17.76
CA LYS A 285 -23.09 7.80 17.93
C LYS A 285 -22.98 6.27 17.89
N VAL A 286 -22.16 5.71 16.98
CA VAL A 286 -21.91 4.26 16.93
C VAL A 286 -21.31 3.76 18.23
N GLN A 287 -20.28 4.45 18.75
CA GLN A 287 -19.63 4.07 20.01
C GLN A 287 -20.58 4.13 21.19
N LYS A 288 -21.41 5.19 21.26
CA LYS A 288 -22.43 5.33 22.33
C LYS A 288 -23.48 4.22 22.26
N LYS A 289 -23.90 3.83 21.05
CA LYS A 289 -24.93 2.78 20.86
C LYS A 289 -24.38 1.37 21.07
N TYR A 290 -23.16 1.09 20.64
CA TYR A 290 -22.61 -0.28 20.58
C TYR A 290 -21.39 -0.51 21.47
N GLY A 291 -21.05 0.33 22.41
CA GLY A 291 -20.01 0.18 23.46
C GLY A 291 -18.70 -0.52 23.05
N ASN A 292 -18.76 -1.80 22.74
CA ASN A 292 -17.62 -2.67 22.40
C ASN A 292 -17.34 -2.78 20.88
N ILE A 293 -17.64 -1.75 20.11
CA ILE A 293 -17.36 -1.78 18.67
C ILE A 293 -15.84 -1.79 18.39
N LYS A 294 -15.43 -2.62 17.44
CA LYS A 294 -14.06 -2.67 16.96
C LYS A 294 -13.86 -1.57 15.91
N LEU A 295 -12.88 -0.69 16.12
CA LEU A 295 -12.75 0.56 15.37
C LEU A 295 -11.43 0.63 14.61
N TYR A 296 -11.51 0.88 13.30
CA TYR A 296 -10.34 0.90 12.41
C TYR A 296 -10.35 2.13 11.52
N PHE A 297 -9.18 2.80 11.42
CA PHE A 297 -8.97 3.97 10.58
C PHE A 297 -7.92 3.71 9.51
N SER A 298 -8.24 4.12 8.29
CA SER A 298 -7.35 4.08 7.13
C SER A 298 -7.15 5.48 6.59
N SER A 299 -5.92 5.91 6.40
CA SER A 299 -5.60 7.23 5.85
C SER A 299 -4.41 7.19 4.89
N PRO A 300 -4.31 8.11 3.92
CA PRO A 300 -3.09 8.32 3.15
C PRO A 300 -2.11 9.23 3.91
N ASN A 301 -0.81 8.94 3.82
CA ASN A 301 0.30 9.85 4.13
C ASN A 301 0.18 10.66 5.44
N VAL A 302 -0.29 10.05 6.51
CA VAL A 302 -0.32 10.64 7.86
C VAL A 302 0.79 10.01 8.68
N SER A 303 1.70 10.81 9.24
CA SER A 303 2.85 10.32 10.01
C SER A 303 2.48 9.78 11.39
N ASN A 304 1.39 10.29 11.98
CA ASN A 304 0.91 9.96 13.32
C ASN A 304 -0.56 9.48 13.29
N PRO A 305 -0.86 8.29 12.70
CA PRO A 305 -2.23 7.83 12.50
C PRO A 305 -2.98 7.54 13.83
N GLU A 306 -2.27 7.40 14.95
CA GLU A 306 -2.87 7.24 16.29
C GLU A 306 -3.78 8.42 16.69
N VAL A 307 -3.61 9.58 16.07
CA VAL A 307 -4.46 10.74 16.33
C VAL A 307 -5.95 10.44 16.11
N PHE A 308 -6.27 9.58 15.15
CA PHE A 308 -7.66 9.21 14.87
C PHE A 308 -8.28 8.37 15.99
N LEU A 309 -7.52 7.49 16.62
CA LEU A 309 -7.97 6.74 17.79
C LEU A 309 -8.12 7.67 19.00
N ASN A 310 -7.17 8.57 19.20
CA ASN A 310 -7.20 9.52 20.31
C ASN A 310 -8.41 10.47 20.26
N LEU A 311 -8.90 10.81 19.06
CA LEU A 311 -10.13 11.63 18.90
C LEU A 311 -11.38 10.96 19.52
N PHE A 312 -11.35 9.65 19.72
CA PHE A 312 -12.47 8.85 20.25
C PHE A 312 -12.14 8.17 21.57
N ASP A 313 -11.18 8.71 22.34
CA ASP A 313 -10.72 8.19 23.64
C ASP A 313 -10.25 6.73 23.60
N ARG A 314 -9.74 6.30 22.43
CA ARG A 314 -9.19 4.97 22.21
C ARG A 314 -7.66 5.04 22.21
N THR A 315 -7.09 5.07 23.40
CA THR A 315 -5.64 5.12 23.58
C THR A 315 -5.10 3.75 23.94
N SER A 316 -4.49 3.05 23.01
CA SER A 316 -3.68 1.90 23.33
C SER A 316 -2.30 2.01 22.66
N LYS A 317 -1.26 1.70 23.42
CA LYS A 317 0.11 1.65 22.89
C LYS A 317 0.16 0.55 21.83
N ASN A 318 0.75 0.85 20.66
CA ASN A 318 0.96 -0.05 19.52
C ASN A 318 -0.26 -0.32 18.60
N ASN A 319 -1.36 0.42 18.70
CA ASN A 319 -2.51 0.26 17.81
C ASN A 319 -2.44 1.20 16.58
N SER A 320 -1.25 1.60 16.18
CA SER A 320 -1.04 2.39 14.97
C SER A 320 0.09 1.87 14.12
N TYR A 321 0.04 2.16 12.82
CA TYR A 321 1.08 1.83 11.88
C TYR A 321 1.16 2.89 10.78
N SER A 322 2.36 3.38 10.52
CA SER A 322 2.62 4.28 9.39
C SER A 322 3.81 3.77 8.59
N THR A 323 3.71 3.86 7.26
CA THR A 323 4.81 3.51 6.36
C THR A 323 4.84 4.44 5.15
N ASP A 324 6.06 4.76 4.72
CA ASP A 324 6.32 5.46 3.46
C ASP A 324 6.69 4.50 2.32
N GLU A 325 6.70 3.18 2.56
CA GLU A 325 6.98 2.20 1.52
C GLU A 325 5.88 2.21 0.46
N SER A 326 6.30 2.38 -0.79
CA SER A 326 5.41 2.34 -1.95
C SER A 326 5.87 1.27 -2.92
N PRO A 327 4.98 0.36 -3.34
CA PRO A 327 5.28 -0.59 -4.42
C PRO A 327 5.31 0.07 -5.80
N VAL A 328 5.07 1.38 -5.87
CA VAL A 328 5.03 2.16 -7.11
C VAL A 328 5.92 3.38 -6.98
N THR A 329 6.79 3.59 -7.95
CA THR A 329 7.61 4.80 -8.05
C THR A 329 6.80 5.93 -8.68
N GLN A 330 6.78 7.09 -8.03
CA GLN A 330 6.21 8.32 -8.58
C GLN A 330 7.32 9.29 -8.94
N ASN A 331 7.32 9.75 -10.20
CA ASN A 331 8.19 10.81 -10.67
C ASN A 331 7.35 12.09 -10.82
N LEU A 332 7.73 13.16 -10.12
CA LEU A 332 7.08 14.46 -10.23
C LEU A 332 7.91 15.35 -11.14
N TYR A 333 7.28 15.81 -12.22
CA TYR A 333 7.92 16.74 -13.16
C TYR A 333 7.29 18.11 -13.04
N PHE A 334 8.15 19.12 -12.92
CA PHE A 334 7.76 20.50 -13.08
C PHE A 334 8.20 20.98 -14.47
N VAL A 335 7.25 21.47 -15.27
CA VAL A 335 7.48 21.91 -16.64
C VAL A 335 7.24 23.41 -16.70
N ASP A 336 8.31 24.17 -16.88
CA ASP A 336 8.27 25.60 -17.15
C ASP A 336 8.22 25.86 -18.66
N LEU A 337 7.04 26.20 -19.14
CA LEU A 337 6.81 26.45 -20.57
C LEU A 337 7.43 27.74 -21.06
N ILE A 338 7.65 28.73 -20.18
CA ILE A 338 8.22 30.04 -20.53
C ILE A 338 9.71 29.88 -20.76
N ASN A 339 10.41 29.28 -19.79
CA ASN A 339 11.86 29.09 -19.85
C ASN A 339 12.26 27.77 -20.54
N LYS A 340 11.28 26.98 -21.00
CA LYS A 340 11.45 25.66 -21.61
C LYS A 340 12.33 24.74 -20.77
N ASN A 341 12.06 24.71 -19.45
CA ASN A 341 12.81 23.94 -18.48
C ASN A 341 11.96 22.79 -17.93
N ILE A 342 12.58 21.62 -17.75
CA ILE A 342 11.94 20.46 -17.14
C ILE A 342 12.78 20.03 -15.93
N GLU A 343 12.14 19.99 -14.79
CA GLU A 343 12.75 19.57 -13.53
C GLU A 343 12.08 18.30 -13.00
N LEU A 344 12.89 17.33 -12.60
CA LEU A 344 12.46 16.15 -11.89
C LEU A 344 12.62 16.42 -10.38
N HIS A 345 11.50 16.48 -9.69
CA HIS A 345 11.44 16.73 -8.26
C HIS A 345 11.45 15.40 -7.49
N SER A 346 12.32 15.28 -6.51
CA SER A 346 12.32 14.21 -5.52
C SER A 346 12.25 14.78 -4.10
N LYS A 347 11.94 13.93 -3.12
CA LYS A 347 11.89 14.36 -1.71
C LYS A 347 13.19 15.04 -1.23
N GLU A 348 14.32 14.70 -1.83
CA GLU A 348 15.64 15.15 -1.37
C GLU A 348 16.24 16.25 -2.22
N ARG A 349 15.89 16.33 -3.50
CA ARG A 349 16.45 17.32 -4.43
C ARG A 349 15.68 17.44 -5.75
N VAL A 350 16.07 18.49 -6.49
CA VAL A 350 15.56 18.81 -7.83
C VAL A 350 16.67 18.54 -8.84
N ILE A 351 16.35 17.80 -9.90
CA ILE A 351 17.25 17.49 -11.02
C ILE A 351 16.73 18.21 -12.25
N ASN A 352 17.54 19.12 -12.81
CA ASN A 352 17.21 19.80 -14.06
C ASN A 352 17.55 18.90 -15.26
N LEU A 353 16.54 18.52 -16.03
CA LEU A 353 16.70 17.57 -17.15
C LEU A 353 17.28 18.25 -18.41
N ASN A 354 17.18 19.57 -18.54
CA ASN A 354 17.74 20.28 -19.70
C ASN A 354 19.23 20.55 -19.58
N LYS A 355 19.78 20.62 -18.37
CA LYS A 355 21.21 20.90 -18.12
C LYS A 355 22.10 19.66 -18.16
N ASN A 356 21.52 18.48 -18.16
CA ASN A 356 22.29 17.23 -18.02
C ASN A 356 22.87 16.67 -19.35
N ASN A 357 22.91 17.45 -20.42
CA ASN A 357 23.75 17.11 -21.59
C ASN A 357 25.26 17.22 -21.30
N SER A 358 25.66 17.59 -20.08
CA SER A 358 27.07 17.80 -19.71
C SER A 358 27.74 16.59 -19.03
N PHE A 359 27.09 15.43 -18.94
CA PHE A 359 27.71 14.19 -18.48
C PHE A 359 28.52 13.44 -19.60
N GLU A 360 28.61 14.02 -20.78
CA GLU A 360 29.54 13.57 -21.80
C GLU A 360 30.84 14.43 -21.72
N LYS A 361 31.75 14.08 -20.82
CA LYS A 361 33.18 14.36 -20.93
C LYS A 361 33.99 13.21 -20.38
#